data_9c6a21b34f2b33f0fbae85f18bb4c004
#
_entry.id   9c6a21b34f2b33f0fbae85f18bb4c004
#
_cell.length_a   1.000
_cell.length_b   1.000
_cell.length_c   1.000
_cell.angle_alpha   90.00
_cell.angle_beta   90.00
_cell.angle_gamma   90.00
#
_symmetry.space_group_name_H-M   'P 1'
#
loop_
_entity.id
_entity.type
_entity.pdbx_description
1 polymer ?
#
loop_
_entity_poly.entity_id
_entity_poly.type
_entity_poly.pdbx_seq_one_letter_code
_entity_poly.pdbx_strand_id
1 'polypeptide(L)'
;MATRPSVMIAGCGDVGIRLGLQLSRAGWTVYGLRRQAADLPVPILPVKGDLSAAEVPRSWPNGTLDYLVYAASASQHDEPGYRSAYVDGLRNVLGWLQQRGQRPKRLLFVSSTGVYAQNDGGWIDETSPTEPAGYTGRVMLEAEQLALDSGIPATRVRMAGLYDPARPWMQNQVRAGLRVDREPPQYSNRIHRDDAAALLACLLQTDHAGGDLEDCYLGVDDDPAPLHEVVDWLRERLGVTQWAEQSMTCRAGSKRCRNTRARALGWVPKYASYRNGYAGIRPGKG
;
A
#
# COMPACT_ATOMS: atom_id res chain seq x y z
N MET A 1 -26.01 -21.35 9.33
CA MET A 1 -24.54 -21.19 9.32
C MET A 1 -24.23 -19.78 8.85
N ALA A 2 -23.46 -18.99 9.58
CA ALA A 2 -23.06 -17.69 9.10
C ALA A 2 -22.25 -17.85 7.80
N THR A 3 -22.61 -17.10 6.76
CA THR A 3 -21.90 -17.11 5.50
C THR A 3 -20.49 -16.55 5.70
N ARG A 4 -19.49 -17.23 5.18
CA ARG A 4 -18.10 -16.74 5.22
C ARG A 4 -18.02 -15.41 4.47
N PRO A 5 -17.42 -14.36 5.03
CA PRO A 5 -17.26 -13.10 4.34
C PRO A 5 -16.36 -13.30 3.10
N SER A 6 -16.67 -12.55 2.05
CA SER A 6 -15.96 -12.64 0.77
C SER A 6 -15.30 -11.32 0.42
N VAL A 7 -14.10 -11.40 -0.15
CA VAL A 7 -13.35 -10.20 -0.59
C VAL A 7 -12.73 -10.42 -1.97
N MET A 8 -12.87 -9.39 -2.83
CA MET A 8 -12.10 -9.27 -4.06
C MET A 8 -10.91 -8.36 -3.81
N ILE A 9 -9.70 -8.83 -4.12
CA ILE A 9 -8.47 -8.03 -4.11
C ILE A 9 -8.10 -7.73 -5.56
N ALA A 10 -8.47 -6.55 -6.05
CA ALA A 10 -8.14 -6.06 -7.38
C ALA A 10 -6.72 -5.49 -7.38
N GLY A 11 -5.84 -6.03 -8.23
CA GLY A 11 -4.40 -5.78 -8.15
C GLY A 11 -3.72 -6.66 -7.10
N CYS A 12 -4.04 -7.96 -7.08
CA CYS A 12 -3.52 -8.93 -6.11
C CYS A 12 -2.03 -9.24 -6.37
N GLY A 13 -1.18 -8.23 -6.07
CA GLY A 13 0.28 -8.32 -6.04
C GLY A 13 0.78 -8.80 -4.68
N ASP A 14 2.00 -8.38 -4.29
CA ASP A 14 2.67 -8.85 -3.09
C ASP A 14 1.87 -8.55 -1.80
N VAL A 15 1.46 -7.28 -1.59
CA VAL A 15 0.63 -6.91 -0.42
C VAL A 15 -0.73 -7.60 -0.48
N GLY A 16 -1.34 -7.67 -1.68
CA GLY A 16 -2.62 -8.35 -1.88
C GLY A 16 -2.56 -9.86 -1.57
N ILE A 17 -1.47 -10.54 -1.92
CA ILE A 17 -1.23 -11.95 -1.59
C ILE A 17 -1.11 -12.13 -0.06
N ARG A 18 -0.31 -11.29 0.60
CA ARG A 18 -0.14 -11.34 2.06
C ARG A 18 -1.47 -11.12 2.78
N LEU A 19 -2.23 -10.11 2.35
CA LEU A 19 -3.60 -9.85 2.83
C LEU A 19 -4.50 -11.06 2.60
N GLY A 20 -4.53 -11.58 1.38
CA GLY A 20 -5.37 -12.72 1.01
C GLY A 20 -5.09 -13.97 1.84
N LEU A 21 -3.81 -14.27 2.10
CA LEU A 21 -3.42 -15.39 2.95
C LEU A 21 -3.83 -15.17 4.43
N GLN A 22 -3.73 -13.95 4.94
CA GLN A 22 -4.17 -13.63 6.31
C GLN A 22 -5.70 -13.79 6.45
N LEU A 23 -6.48 -13.21 5.52
CA LEU A 23 -7.93 -13.30 5.53
C LEU A 23 -8.43 -14.74 5.33
N SER A 24 -7.78 -15.51 4.45
CA SER A 24 -8.12 -16.92 4.25
C SER A 24 -7.94 -17.76 5.53
N ARG A 25 -6.85 -17.50 6.29
CA ARG A 25 -6.63 -18.13 7.61
C ARG A 25 -7.70 -17.72 8.63
N ALA A 26 -8.26 -16.52 8.49
CA ALA A 26 -9.38 -16.04 9.30
C ALA A 26 -10.76 -16.52 8.79
N GLY A 27 -10.80 -17.44 7.83
CA GLY A 27 -12.01 -18.08 7.33
C GLY A 27 -12.74 -17.33 6.21
N TRP A 28 -12.12 -16.30 5.61
CA TRP A 28 -12.69 -15.54 4.50
C TRP A 28 -12.55 -16.27 3.16
N THR A 29 -13.48 -16.04 2.26
CA THR A 29 -13.35 -16.39 0.85
C THR A 29 -12.64 -15.26 0.12
N VAL A 30 -11.45 -15.51 -0.42
CA VAL A 30 -10.62 -14.48 -1.03
C VAL A 30 -10.47 -14.72 -2.53
N TYR A 31 -10.83 -13.74 -3.33
CA TYR A 31 -10.61 -13.70 -4.77
C TYR A 31 -9.46 -12.74 -5.07
N GLY A 32 -8.46 -13.20 -5.81
CA GLY A 32 -7.31 -12.39 -6.22
C GLY A 32 -7.34 -12.09 -7.71
N LEU A 33 -7.54 -10.81 -8.07
CA LEU A 33 -7.55 -10.38 -9.47
C LEU A 33 -6.19 -9.83 -9.88
N ARG A 34 -5.60 -10.44 -10.91
CA ARG A 34 -4.36 -10.00 -11.56
C ARG A 34 -4.23 -10.64 -12.95
N ARG A 35 -3.34 -10.10 -13.78
CA ARG A 35 -3.07 -10.62 -15.13
C ARG A 35 -2.54 -12.06 -15.12
N GLN A 36 -1.58 -12.36 -14.27
CA GLN A 36 -1.01 -13.72 -14.08
C GLN A 36 -1.60 -14.37 -12.83
N ALA A 37 -2.91 -14.67 -12.86
CA ALA A 37 -3.62 -15.15 -11.68
C ALA A 37 -3.30 -16.62 -11.34
N ALA A 38 -2.78 -17.42 -12.29
CA ALA A 38 -2.39 -18.81 -12.04
C ALA A 38 -1.27 -18.95 -10.99
N ASP A 39 -0.47 -17.89 -10.78
CA ASP A 39 0.64 -17.87 -9.82
C ASP A 39 0.18 -17.52 -8.39
N LEU A 40 -1.12 -17.32 -8.17
CA LEU A 40 -1.63 -17.01 -6.83
C LEU A 40 -1.58 -18.26 -5.94
N PRO A 41 -1.08 -18.13 -4.71
CA PRO A 41 -1.01 -19.25 -3.79
C PRO A 41 -2.40 -19.67 -3.29
N VAL A 42 -2.59 -20.96 -3.12
CA VAL A 42 -3.76 -21.51 -2.41
C VAL A 42 -3.75 -20.99 -0.97
N PRO A 43 -4.90 -20.57 -0.41
CA PRO A 43 -6.28 -20.74 -0.88
C PRO A 43 -6.90 -19.53 -1.60
N ILE A 44 -6.10 -18.60 -2.14
CA ILE A 44 -6.62 -17.45 -2.89
C ILE A 44 -7.19 -17.93 -4.21
N LEU A 45 -8.47 -17.65 -4.46
CA LEU A 45 -9.17 -18.02 -5.68
C LEU A 45 -8.74 -17.09 -6.83
N PRO A 46 -8.17 -17.62 -7.92
CA PRO A 46 -7.62 -16.80 -8.98
C PRO A 46 -8.71 -16.19 -9.88
N VAL A 47 -8.62 -14.88 -10.10
CA VAL A 47 -9.40 -14.16 -11.10
C VAL A 47 -8.44 -13.55 -12.10
N LYS A 48 -8.38 -14.15 -13.31
CA LYS A 48 -7.54 -13.63 -14.39
C LYS A 48 -8.22 -12.45 -15.06
N GLY A 49 -7.62 -11.28 -14.98
CA GLY A 49 -8.13 -10.06 -15.60
C GLY A 49 -7.08 -8.97 -15.69
N ASP A 50 -7.32 -8.03 -16.59
CA ASP A 50 -6.54 -6.81 -16.73
C ASP A 50 -7.41 -5.63 -16.28
N LEU A 51 -6.93 -4.85 -15.32
CA LEU A 51 -7.65 -3.69 -14.80
C LEU A 51 -7.87 -2.60 -15.86
N SER A 52 -7.05 -2.57 -16.91
CA SER A 52 -7.21 -1.64 -18.03
C SER A 52 -8.30 -2.05 -19.04
N ALA A 53 -8.81 -3.30 -18.96
CA ALA A 53 -9.85 -3.79 -19.85
C ALA A 53 -11.25 -3.33 -19.40
N ALA A 54 -12.13 -3.02 -20.35
CA ALA A 54 -13.51 -2.65 -20.06
C ALA A 54 -14.38 -3.87 -19.72
N GLU A 55 -14.03 -5.05 -20.26
CA GLU A 55 -14.83 -6.27 -20.12
C GLU A 55 -14.65 -6.91 -18.76
N VAL A 56 -15.76 -7.40 -18.20
CA VAL A 56 -15.74 -8.19 -16.96
C VAL A 56 -14.89 -9.45 -17.14
N PRO A 57 -13.91 -9.74 -16.28
CA PRO A 57 -13.14 -10.98 -16.37
C PRO A 57 -14.04 -12.23 -16.37
N ARG A 58 -13.76 -13.19 -17.26
CA ARG A 58 -14.58 -14.42 -17.38
C ARG A 58 -14.66 -15.22 -16.08
N SER A 59 -13.60 -15.18 -15.26
CA SER A 59 -13.52 -15.84 -13.96
C SER A 59 -13.99 -14.97 -12.80
N TRP A 60 -14.65 -13.83 -13.06
CA TRP A 60 -15.25 -13.00 -12.04
C TRP A 60 -16.32 -13.79 -11.27
N PRO A 61 -16.35 -13.74 -9.91
CA PRO A 61 -17.32 -14.52 -9.13
C PRO A 61 -18.77 -14.08 -9.39
N ASN A 62 -19.66 -15.05 -9.51
CA ASN A 62 -21.09 -14.79 -9.72
C ASN A 62 -21.86 -14.53 -8.42
N GLY A 63 -21.29 -14.89 -7.26
CA GLY A 63 -21.90 -14.68 -5.94
C GLY A 63 -21.74 -13.25 -5.44
N THR A 64 -22.28 -13.00 -4.25
CA THR A 64 -22.09 -11.72 -3.58
C THR A 64 -20.62 -11.52 -3.19
N LEU A 65 -20.15 -10.30 -3.33
CA LEU A 65 -18.86 -9.83 -2.79
C LEU A 65 -19.15 -8.89 -1.62
N ASP A 66 -18.69 -9.27 -0.43
CA ASP A 66 -18.90 -8.44 0.76
C ASP A 66 -17.94 -7.24 0.77
N TYR A 67 -16.71 -7.43 0.24
CA TYR A 67 -15.65 -6.42 0.30
C TYR A 67 -14.88 -6.34 -1.02
N LEU A 68 -14.43 -5.13 -1.32
CA LEU A 68 -13.47 -4.86 -2.40
C LEU A 68 -12.23 -4.18 -1.81
N VAL A 69 -11.05 -4.69 -2.12
CA VAL A 69 -9.77 -4.03 -1.88
C VAL A 69 -9.16 -3.69 -3.24
N TYR A 70 -8.97 -2.41 -3.52
CA TYR A 70 -8.26 -1.96 -4.70
C TYR A 70 -6.80 -1.65 -4.34
N ALA A 71 -5.88 -2.55 -4.73
CA ALA A 71 -4.46 -2.51 -4.39
C ALA A 71 -3.57 -2.61 -5.64
N ALA A 72 -4.01 -1.99 -6.72
CA ALA A 72 -3.25 -1.92 -7.97
C ALA A 72 -1.95 -1.11 -7.79
N SER A 73 -1.01 -1.36 -8.68
CA SER A 73 0.25 -0.64 -8.78
C SER A 73 0.54 -0.36 -10.25
N ALA A 74 0.91 0.87 -10.57
CA ALA A 74 1.28 1.25 -11.93
C ALA A 74 2.52 0.46 -12.38
N SER A 75 2.47 -0.06 -13.60
CA SER A 75 3.61 -0.72 -14.27
C SER A 75 4.48 0.27 -15.04
N GLN A 76 3.92 1.42 -15.41
CA GLN A 76 4.61 2.54 -16.05
C GLN A 76 4.61 3.72 -15.09
N HIS A 77 5.74 4.44 -15.01
CA HIS A 77 5.95 5.54 -14.08
C HIS A 77 5.84 6.90 -14.76
N ASP A 78 4.90 7.03 -15.68
CA ASP A 78 4.44 8.26 -16.31
C ASP A 78 2.98 8.56 -15.94
N GLU A 79 2.49 9.75 -16.26
CA GLU A 79 1.13 10.16 -15.90
C GLU A 79 0.06 9.27 -16.55
N PRO A 80 0.13 8.91 -17.85
CA PRO A 80 -0.83 7.98 -18.46
C PRO A 80 -0.86 6.62 -17.78
N GLY A 81 0.30 6.04 -17.45
CA GLY A 81 0.39 4.76 -16.74
C GLY A 81 -0.20 4.81 -15.34
N TYR A 82 0.00 5.92 -14.62
CA TYR A 82 -0.65 6.16 -13.33
C TYR A 82 -2.16 6.27 -13.46
N ARG A 83 -2.67 7.06 -14.43
CA ARG A 83 -4.12 7.18 -14.69
C ARG A 83 -4.74 5.84 -15.02
N SER A 84 -4.12 5.10 -15.94
CA SER A 84 -4.57 3.76 -16.31
C SER A 84 -4.66 2.81 -15.11
N ALA A 85 -3.66 2.83 -14.23
CA ALA A 85 -3.63 1.93 -13.08
C ALA A 85 -4.60 2.32 -11.95
N TYR A 86 -4.74 3.60 -11.63
CA TYR A 86 -5.45 4.03 -10.42
C TYR A 86 -6.83 4.58 -10.71
N VAL A 87 -7.03 5.34 -11.79
CA VAL A 87 -8.32 5.94 -12.12
C VAL A 87 -9.12 5.03 -13.03
N ASP A 88 -8.57 4.67 -14.19
CA ASP A 88 -9.31 3.90 -15.19
C ASP A 88 -9.52 2.46 -14.73
N GLY A 89 -8.51 1.86 -14.12
CA GLY A 89 -8.62 0.53 -13.55
C GLY A 89 -9.65 0.44 -12.43
N LEU A 90 -9.71 1.44 -11.53
CA LEU A 90 -10.75 1.49 -10.50
C LEU A 90 -12.13 1.67 -11.13
N ARG A 91 -12.28 2.56 -12.13
CA ARG A 91 -13.52 2.78 -12.86
C ARG A 91 -14.02 1.49 -13.52
N ASN A 92 -13.13 0.73 -14.13
CA ASN A 92 -13.47 -0.56 -14.73
C ASN A 92 -13.99 -1.56 -13.67
N VAL A 93 -13.30 -1.70 -12.54
CA VAL A 93 -13.72 -2.61 -11.46
C VAL A 93 -15.09 -2.20 -10.90
N LEU A 94 -15.35 -0.92 -10.69
CA LEU A 94 -16.65 -0.42 -10.26
C LEU A 94 -17.74 -0.71 -11.31
N GLY A 95 -17.43 -0.53 -12.60
CA GLY A 95 -18.32 -0.88 -13.71
C GLY A 95 -18.61 -2.38 -13.78
N TRP A 96 -17.64 -3.25 -13.49
CA TRP A 96 -17.85 -4.71 -13.44
C TRP A 96 -18.78 -5.10 -12.30
N LEU A 97 -18.61 -4.50 -11.11
CA LEU A 97 -19.53 -4.71 -10.00
C LEU A 97 -20.95 -4.32 -10.37
N GLN A 98 -21.13 -3.16 -11.02
CA GLN A 98 -22.45 -2.69 -11.48
C GLN A 98 -23.06 -3.65 -12.50
N GLN A 99 -22.28 -4.09 -13.51
CA GLN A 99 -22.75 -5.05 -14.53
C GLN A 99 -23.16 -6.40 -13.92
N ARG A 100 -22.56 -6.79 -12.79
CA ARG A 100 -22.86 -8.02 -12.06
C ARG A 100 -23.92 -7.84 -10.97
N GLY A 101 -24.45 -6.64 -10.79
CA GLY A 101 -25.40 -6.33 -9.71
C GLY A 101 -24.82 -6.53 -8.31
N GLN A 102 -23.49 -6.44 -8.17
CA GLN A 102 -22.80 -6.63 -6.90
C GLN A 102 -22.56 -5.30 -6.21
N ARG A 103 -22.82 -5.23 -4.91
CA ARG A 103 -22.62 -4.04 -4.09
C ARG A 103 -21.88 -4.43 -2.80
N PRO A 104 -20.56 -4.35 -2.77
CA PRO A 104 -19.79 -4.59 -1.56
C PRO A 104 -20.21 -3.67 -0.41
N LYS A 105 -20.10 -4.15 0.82
CA LYS A 105 -20.35 -3.37 2.03
C LYS A 105 -19.33 -2.24 2.18
N ARG A 106 -18.09 -2.50 1.76
CA ARG A 106 -16.99 -1.52 1.79
C ARG A 106 -15.97 -1.74 0.69
N LEU A 107 -15.43 -0.62 0.22
CA LEU A 107 -14.25 -0.53 -0.64
C LEU A 107 -13.06 0.00 0.18
N LEU A 108 -11.96 -0.76 0.27
CA LEU A 108 -10.67 -0.21 0.70
C LEU A 108 -9.86 0.19 -0.55
N PHE A 109 -9.56 1.47 -0.67
CA PHE A 109 -8.69 1.99 -1.74
C PHE A 109 -7.28 2.20 -1.19
N VAL A 110 -6.31 1.44 -1.70
CA VAL A 110 -4.89 1.60 -1.32
C VAL A 110 -4.30 2.79 -2.07
N SER A 111 -4.14 3.89 -1.35
CA SER A 111 -3.57 5.15 -1.78
C SER A 111 -2.12 5.30 -1.29
N SER A 112 -1.56 6.49 -1.37
CA SER A 112 -0.17 6.80 -1.03
C SER A 112 -0.06 8.07 -0.19
N THR A 113 0.89 8.12 0.76
CA THR A 113 1.28 9.35 1.44
C THR A 113 1.94 10.39 0.51
N GLY A 114 2.15 10.04 -0.76
CA GLY A 114 2.57 10.97 -1.81
C GLY A 114 1.54 12.03 -2.19
N VAL A 115 0.30 11.95 -1.67
CA VAL A 115 -0.74 12.99 -1.82
C VAL A 115 -0.46 14.21 -0.95
N TYR A 116 0.40 14.11 0.04
CA TYR A 116 0.78 15.21 0.92
C TYR A 116 2.00 15.96 0.39
N ALA A 117 1.89 17.29 0.31
CA ALA A 117 2.94 18.16 -0.23
C ALA A 117 3.94 18.69 0.80
N GLN A 118 3.69 18.48 2.08
CA GLN A 118 4.54 19.01 3.17
C GLN A 118 5.99 18.57 3.00
N ASN A 119 6.91 19.52 3.14
CA ASN A 119 8.34 19.31 2.87
C ASN A 119 9.26 20.01 3.89
N ASP A 120 8.73 20.33 5.07
CA ASP A 120 9.40 21.05 6.14
C ASP A 120 9.82 20.16 7.32
N GLY A 121 9.64 18.85 7.19
CA GLY A 121 9.87 17.89 8.28
C GLY A 121 8.75 17.90 9.33
N GLY A 122 7.66 18.64 9.11
CA GLY A 122 6.51 18.70 10.01
C GLY A 122 5.78 17.38 10.17
N TRP A 123 5.00 17.28 11.26
CA TRP A 123 4.09 16.15 11.47
C TRP A 123 2.81 16.34 10.67
N ILE A 124 2.36 15.23 10.06
CA ILE A 124 1.08 15.15 9.35
C ILE A 124 0.27 13.95 9.82
N ASP A 125 -1.03 14.04 9.62
CA ASP A 125 -2.01 13.00 9.85
C ASP A 125 -3.04 12.96 8.70
N GLU A 126 -4.11 12.19 8.88
CA GLU A 126 -5.17 12.01 7.88
C GLU A 126 -5.95 13.30 7.57
N THR A 127 -5.94 14.28 8.48
CA THR A 127 -6.64 15.58 8.32
C THR A 127 -5.79 16.65 7.65
N SER A 128 -4.50 16.39 7.50
CA SER A 128 -3.56 17.34 6.91
C SER A 128 -3.89 17.63 5.43
N PRO A 129 -3.65 18.87 4.94
CA PRO A 129 -3.92 19.25 3.55
C PRO A 129 -3.20 18.37 2.54
N THR A 130 -3.92 18.01 1.45
CA THR A 130 -3.39 17.21 0.34
C THR A 130 -3.31 18.06 -0.92
N GLU A 131 -2.16 18.67 -1.17
CA GLU A 131 -1.90 19.60 -2.29
C GLU A 131 -0.66 19.16 -3.09
N PRO A 132 -0.67 17.94 -3.68
CA PRO A 132 0.52 17.39 -4.32
C PRO A 132 0.95 18.19 -5.54
N ALA A 133 2.22 18.57 -5.62
CA ALA A 133 2.78 19.26 -6.77
C ALA A 133 2.92 18.36 -8.00
N GLY A 134 3.23 17.06 -7.79
CA GLY A 134 3.48 16.09 -8.86
C GLY A 134 2.21 15.39 -9.36
N TYR A 135 2.25 14.91 -10.62
CA TYR A 135 1.14 14.17 -11.24
C TYR A 135 0.76 12.91 -10.45
N THR A 136 1.73 12.22 -9.85
CA THR A 136 1.49 10.99 -9.10
C THR A 136 0.51 11.21 -7.95
N GLY A 137 0.69 12.28 -7.18
CA GLY A 137 -0.22 12.64 -6.10
C GLY A 137 -1.57 13.14 -6.61
N ARG A 138 -1.60 13.95 -7.68
CA ARG A 138 -2.86 14.43 -8.28
C ARG A 138 -3.72 13.29 -8.81
N VAL A 139 -3.14 12.35 -9.56
CA VAL A 139 -3.84 11.16 -10.07
C VAL A 139 -4.36 10.29 -8.92
N MET A 140 -3.56 10.17 -7.85
CA MET A 140 -3.97 9.40 -6.68
C MET A 140 -5.17 10.04 -5.96
N LEU A 141 -5.20 11.38 -5.81
CA LEU A 141 -6.36 12.10 -5.25
C LEU A 141 -7.61 11.97 -6.13
N GLU A 142 -7.45 12.00 -7.46
CA GLU A 142 -8.58 11.75 -8.38
C GLU A 142 -9.14 10.34 -8.18
N ALA A 143 -8.27 9.34 -8.01
CA ALA A 143 -8.70 7.98 -7.73
C ALA A 143 -9.33 7.82 -6.33
N GLU A 144 -8.82 8.52 -5.30
CA GLU A 144 -9.47 8.60 -3.99
C GLU A 144 -10.89 9.16 -4.11
N GLN A 145 -11.07 10.25 -4.86
CA GLN A 145 -12.37 10.85 -5.07
C GLN A 145 -13.32 9.90 -5.82
N LEU A 146 -12.83 9.24 -6.87
CA LEU A 146 -13.61 8.23 -7.60
C LEU A 146 -14.07 7.08 -6.68
N ALA A 147 -13.23 6.65 -5.72
CA ALA A 147 -13.61 5.63 -4.75
C ALA A 147 -14.72 6.13 -3.80
N LEU A 148 -14.62 7.37 -3.32
CA LEU A 148 -15.61 7.99 -2.44
C LEU A 148 -16.96 8.20 -3.14
N ASP A 149 -16.94 8.58 -4.43
CA ASP A 149 -18.14 8.84 -5.23
C ASP A 149 -18.78 7.57 -5.80
N SER A 150 -18.21 6.39 -5.53
CA SER A 150 -18.67 5.11 -6.09
C SER A 150 -20.04 4.66 -5.61
N GLY A 151 -20.59 5.28 -4.57
CA GLY A 151 -21.80 4.84 -3.87
C GLY A 151 -21.60 3.61 -2.99
N ILE A 152 -20.38 3.09 -2.87
CA ILE A 152 -19.96 2.05 -1.93
C ILE A 152 -19.27 2.76 -0.76
N PRO A 153 -19.58 2.47 0.52
CA PRO A 153 -18.79 3.00 1.63
C PRO A 153 -17.30 2.74 1.42
N ALA A 154 -16.50 3.82 1.31
CA ALA A 154 -15.09 3.70 0.94
C ALA A 154 -14.17 4.22 2.05
N THR A 155 -13.05 3.54 2.26
CA THR A 155 -11.96 3.95 3.13
C THR A 155 -10.66 4.01 2.34
N ARG A 156 -10.00 5.16 2.38
CA ARG A 156 -8.68 5.38 1.76
C ARG A 156 -7.59 4.96 2.71
N VAL A 157 -6.65 4.16 2.26
CA VAL A 157 -5.50 3.75 3.07
C VAL A 157 -4.23 4.29 2.40
N ARG A 158 -3.73 5.43 2.89
CA ARG A 158 -2.55 6.11 2.35
C ARG A 158 -1.29 5.45 2.89
N MET A 159 -0.74 4.53 2.10
CA MET A 159 0.48 3.80 2.45
C MET A 159 1.73 4.64 2.22
N ALA A 160 2.67 4.54 3.14
CA ALA A 160 4.03 5.05 2.97
C ALA A 160 4.88 4.11 2.10
N GLY A 161 6.18 4.38 2.01
CA GLY A 161 7.12 3.55 1.24
C GLY A 161 7.11 2.09 1.71
N LEU A 162 6.60 1.20 0.87
CA LEU A 162 6.57 -0.23 1.15
C LEU A 162 7.97 -0.83 1.08
N TYR A 163 8.41 -1.51 2.12
CA TYR A 163 9.69 -2.20 2.14
C TYR A 163 9.58 -3.64 2.63
N ASP A 164 10.57 -4.43 2.23
CA ASP A 164 10.76 -5.82 2.67
C ASP A 164 12.23 -6.20 2.42
N PRO A 165 12.96 -6.77 3.39
CA PRO A 165 14.34 -7.24 3.20
C PRO A 165 14.51 -8.23 2.05
N ALA A 166 13.50 -9.04 1.75
CA ALA A 166 13.50 -9.97 0.63
C ALA A 166 13.43 -9.27 -0.75
N ARG A 167 13.12 -7.98 -0.78
CA ARG A 167 13.16 -7.13 -1.98
C ARG A 167 14.21 -6.03 -1.81
N PRO A 168 15.48 -6.31 -2.09
CA PRO A 168 16.62 -5.56 -1.61
C PRO A 168 16.88 -4.23 -2.36
N TRP A 169 15.83 -3.49 -2.77
CA TRP A 169 16.01 -2.24 -3.49
C TRP A 169 16.88 -1.23 -2.70
N MET A 170 16.50 -0.93 -1.46
CA MET A 170 17.24 0.01 -0.60
C MET A 170 18.65 -0.52 -0.29
N GLN A 171 18.79 -1.81 -0.01
CA GLN A 171 20.09 -2.43 0.24
C GLN A 171 21.00 -2.33 -0.99
N ASN A 172 20.44 -2.49 -2.21
CA ASN A 172 21.19 -2.35 -3.45
C ASN A 172 21.62 -0.90 -3.70
N GLN A 173 20.74 0.08 -3.40
CA GLN A 173 21.12 1.50 -3.45
C GLN A 173 22.26 1.81 -2.47
N VAL A 174 22.18 1.29 -1.25
CA VAL A 174 23.24 1.45 -0.25
C VAL A 174 24.55 0.80 -0.72
N ARG A 175 24.50 -0.42 -1.27
CA ARG A 175 25.69 -1.08 -1.85
C ARG A 175 26.29 -0.29 -3.02
N ALA A 176 25.46 0.40 -3.79
CA ALA A 176 25.91 1.30 -4.86
C ALA A 176 26.47 2.64 -4.33
N GLY A 177 26.57 2.80 -3.00
CA GLY A 177 27.11 4.01 -2.40
C GLY A 177 26.12 5.14 -2.17
N LEU A 178 24.82 4.82 -2.05
CA LEU A 178 23.77 5.83 -1.82
C LEU A 178 24.19 6.86 -0.78
N ARG A 179 24.20 8.13 -1.20
CA ARG A 179 24.47 9.30 -0.36
C ARG A 179 23.20 10.11 -0.19
N VAL A 180 22.95 10.58 1.02
CA VAL A 180 21.82 11.45 1.38
C VAL A 180 22.38 12.62 2.19
N ASP A 181 21.94 13.85 1.86
CA ASP A 181 22.34 15.04 2.60
C ASP A 181 21.72 15.00 4.01
N ARG A 182 22.50 15.46 4.99
CA ARG A 182 22.10 15.42 6.40
C ARG A 182 21.31 16.64 6.80
N GLU A 183 21.60 17.79 6.19
CA GLU A 183 21.00 19.07 6.49
C GLU A 183 20.40 19.72 5.23
N PRO A 184 19.14 20.17 5.25
CA PRO A 184 18.16 19.87 6.29
C PRO A 184 17.77 18.38 6.29
N PRO A 185 17.36 17.79 7.43
CA PRO A 185 17.04 16.36 7.52
C PRO A 185 15.83 16.02 6.66
N GLN A 186 15.98 15.01 5.80
CA GLN A 186 14.91 14.51 4.93
C GLN A 186 14.20 13.35 5.63
N TYR A 187 13.08 13.61 6.27
CA TYR A 187 12.27 12.55 6.90
C TYR A 187 11.61 11.65 5.87
N SER A 188 11.73 10.35 6.08
CA SER A 188 11.13 9.34 5.21
C SER A 188 10.23 8.41 6.03
N ASN A 189 9.02 8.19 5.49
CA ASN A 189 8.05 7.30 6.09
C ASN A 189 8.04 5.96 5.35
N ARG A 190 7.79 4.89 6.06
CA ARG A 190 7.77 3.54 5.50
C ARG A 190 6.80 2.64 6.25
N ILE A 191 6.52 1.49 5.67
CA ILE A 191 5.79 0.41 6.32
C ILE A 191 6.28 -0.92 5.75
N HIS A 192 6.49 -1.91 6.61
CA HIS A 192 6.80 -3.26 6.15
C HIS A 192 5.59 -3.86 5.41
N ARG A 193 5.82 -4.64 4.36
CA ARG A 193 4.74 -5.22 3.54
C ARG A 193 3.81 -6.13 4.32
N ASP A 194 4.31 -6.86 5.32
CA ASP A 194 3.47 -7.64 6.22
C ASP A 194 2.55 -6.75 7.05
N ASP A 195 3.06 -5.61 7.54
CA ASP A 195 2.28 -4.66 8.34
C ASP A 195 1.24 -3.90 7.51
N ALA A 196 1.58 -3.58 6.24
CA ALA A 196 0.62 -3.03 5.30
C ALA A 196 -0.56 -4.00 5.06
N ALA A 197 -0.27 -5.28 4.85
CA ALA A 197 -1.30 -6.31 4.72
C ALA A 197 -2.10 -6.49 6.01
N ALA A 198 -1.43 -6.46 7.18
CA ALA A 198 -2.08 -6.57 8.47
C ALA A 198 -3.00 -5.39 8.78
N LEU A 199 -2.63 -4.16 8.36
CA LEU A 199 -3.51 -2.99 8.48
C LEU A 199 -4.78 -3.17 7.65
N LEU A 200 -4.65 -3.57 6.38
CA LEU A 200 -5.82 -3.83 5.52
C LEU A 200 -6.71 -4.94 6.08
N ALA A 201 -6.12 -6.00 6.63
CA ALA A 201 -6.86 -7.09 7.28
C ALA A 201 -7.59 -6.59 8.54
N CYS A 202 -6.93 -5.78 9.38
CA CYS A 202 -7.53 -5.17 10.57
C CYS A 202 -8.76 -4.33 10.19
N LEU A 203 -8.65 -3.45 9.20
CA LEU A 203 -9.76 -2.62 8.73
C LEU A 203 -10.96 -3.49 8.28
N LEU A 204 -10.72 -4.50 7.44
CA LEU A 204 -11.78 -5.38 6.96
C LEU A 204 -12.44 -6.17 8.09
N GLN A 205 -11.65 -6.67 9.04
CA GLN A 205 -12.15 -7.43 10.18
C GLN A 205 -12.93 -6.55 11.15
N THR A 206 -12.49 -5.31 11.39
CA THR A 206 -13.19 -4.33 12.21
C THR A 206 -14.57 -4.01 11.62
N ASP A 207 -14.63 -3.67 10.32
CA ASP A 207 -15.90 -3.41 9.62
C ASP A 207 -16.81 -4.64 9.60
N HIS A 208 -16.25 -5.84 9.38
CA HIS A 208 -17.02 -7.08 9.40
C HIS A 208 -17.61 -7.41 10.77
N ALA A 209 -16.91 -7.03 11.84
CA ALA A 209 -17.40 -7.17 13.22
C ALA A 209 -18.42 -6.08 13.62
N GLY A 210 -18.74 -5.14 12.72
CA GLY A 210 -19.66 -4.04 12.97
C GLY A 210 -19.04 -2.83 13.66
N GLY A 211 -17.70 -2.74 13.67
CA GLY A 211 -16.99 -1.55 14.15
C GLY A 211 -16.98 -0.45 13.09
N ASP A 212 -16.96 0.79 13.54
CA ASP A 212 -16.92 1.96 12.68
C ASP A 212 -15.49 2.19 12.13
N LEU A 213 -15.42 2.54 10.87
CA LEU A 213 -14.18 2.97 10.21
C LEU A 213 -14.25 4.42 9.78
N GLU A 214 -13.15 5.13 9.97
CA GLU A 214 -12.94 6.43 9.37
C GLU A 214 -12.77 6.32 7.84
N ASP A 215 -12.91 7.44 7.16
CA ASP A 215 -12.76 7.52 5.70
C ASP A 215 -11.31 7.46 5.21
N CYS A 216 -10.34 7.65 6.12
CA CYS A 216 -8.91 7.67 5.79
C CYS A 216 -8.04 7.15 6.94
N TYR A 217 -7.02 6.35 6.59
CA TYR A 217 -5.97 5.88 7.49
C TYR A 217 -4.59 6.03 6.86
N LEU A 218 -3.58 6.37 7.68
CA LEU A 218 -2.18 6.33 7.28
C LEU A 218 -1.55 4.96 7.61
N GLY A 219 -1.05 4.30 6.58
CA GLY A 219 -0.29 3.06 6.70
C GLY A 219 1.20 3.36 6.81
N VAL A 220 1.69 3.57 8.03
CA VAL A 220 3.09 3.88 8.33
C VAL A 220 3.54 3.15 9.59
N ASP A 221 4.85 2.86 9.70
CA ASP A 221 5.44 2.38 10.96
C ASP A 221 5.50 3.49 12.03
N ASP A 222 6.10 3.19 13.19
CA ASP A 222 6.15 4.14 14.31
C ASP A 222 7.40 5.07 14.24
N ASP A 223 8.28 4.90 13.23
CA ASP A 223 9.59 5.56 13.17
C ASP A 223 9.79 6.34 11.85
N PRO A 224 9.25 7.56 11.71
CA PRO A 224 9.51 8.43 10.57
C PRO A 224 10.93 9.02 10.67
N ALA A 225 11.93 8.19 10.40
CA ALA A 225 13.34 8.53 10.57
C ALA A 225 13.88 9.40 9.42
N PRO A 226 14.89 10.26 9.68
CA PRO A 226 15.68 10.88 8.62
C PRO A 226 16.29 9.83 7.69
N LEU A 227 16.22 10.07 6.39
CA LEU A 227 16.69 9.09 5.39
C LEU A 227 18.18 8.78 5.52
N HIS A 228 18.99 9.78 5.87
CA HIS A 228 20.43 9.58 6.09
C HIS A 228 20.70 8.59 7.24
N GLU A 229 19.93 8.63 8.34
CA GLU A 229 20.08 7.66 9.44
C GLU A 229 19.77 6.23 9.01
N VAL A 230 18.74 6.06 8.17
CA VAL A 230 18.39 4.74 7.60
C VAL A 230 19.51 4.23 6.71
N VAL A 231 20.08 5.10 5.88
CA VAL A 231 21.21 4.77 4.98
C VAL A 231 22.45 4.43 5.80
N ASP A 232 22.82 5.25 6.79
CA ASP A 232 23.99 5.02 7.64
C ASP A 232 23.89 3.68 8.38
N TRP A 233 22.73 3.40 8.97
CA TRP A 233 22.47 2.14 9.67
C TRP A 233 22.58 0.92 8.73
N LEU A 234 22.04 1.03 7.50
CA LEU A 234 22.16 -0.04 6.50
C LEU A 234 23.60 -0.20 6.01
N ARG A 235 24.34 0.91 5.84
CA ARG A 235 25.77 0.88 5.45
C ARG A 235 26.60 0.11 6.46
N GLU A 236 26.42 0.42 7.75
CA GLU A 236 27.10 -0.29 8.84
C GLU A 236 26.80 -1.80 8.78
N ARG A 237 25.52 -2.16 8.65
CA ARG A 237 25.08 -3.56 8.57
C ARG A 237 25.57 -4.31 7.34
N LEU A 238 25.73 -3.61 6.22
CA LEU A 238 26.18 -4.20 4.96
C LEU A 238 27.70 -4.12 4.75
N GLY A 239 28.44 -3.46 5.64
CA GLY A 239 29.89 -3.26 5.53
C GLY A 239 30.27 -2.34 4.35
N VAL A 240 29.41 -1.40 3.97
CA VAL A 240 29.64 -0.53 2.80
C VAL A 240 30.37 0.75 3.24
N THR A 241 31.54 1.00 2.66
CA THR A 241 32.38 2.17 2.98
C THR A 241 32.37 3.24 1.89
N GLN A 242 32.20 2.85 0.61
CA GLN A 242 32.18 3.78 -0.52
C GLN A 242 30.90 4.66 -0.53
N TRP A 243 31.04 5.87 -1.09
CA TRP A 243 29.97 6.81 -1.32
C TRP A 243 29.86 7.15 -2.81
N ALA A 244 28.63 7.32 -3.29
CA ALA A 244 28.41 7.90 -4.61
C ALA A 244 28.76 9.39 -4.61
N GLU A 245 29.17 9.93 -5.77
CA GLU A 245 29.47 11.34 -5.91
C GLU A 245 28.25 12.23 -5.72
N GLN A 246 27.08 11.78 -6.21
CA GLN A 246 25.82 12.52 -6.11
C GLN A 246 24.96 12.03 -4.96
N SER A 247 24.31 12.98 -4.27
CA SER A 247 23.30 12.67 -3.27
C SER A 247 21.93 12.45 -3.90
N MET A 248 21.14 11.60 -3.24
CA MET A 248 19.72 11.39 -3.59
C MET A 248 18.83 12.28 -2.71
N THR A 249 17.84 12.90 -3.33
CA THR A 249 16.74 13.58 -2.62
C THR A 249 15.53 12.67 -2.45
N CYS A 250 14.83 12.81 -1.32
CA CYS A 250 13.58 12.09 -1.08
C CYS A 250 12.47 12.61 -2.02
N ARG A 251 12.02 11.76 -2.93
CA ARG A 251 10.98 12.14 -3.92
C ARG A 251 9.62 12.46 -3.28
N ALA A 252 9.34 11.93 -2.09
CA ALA A 252 8.07 12.09 -1.39
C ALA A 252 8.00 13.35 -0.50
N GLY A 253 9.01 14.23 -0.57
CA GLY A 253 9.18 15.35 0.34
C GLY A 253 9.65 14.91 1.73
N SER A 254 9.85 15.91 2.64
CA SER A 254 10.28 15.69 4.02
C SER A 254 9.11 15.97 4.96
N LYS A 255 8.52 14.92 5.54
CA LYS A 255 7.41 14.99 6.50
C LYS A 255 7.40 13.77 7.41
N ARG A 256 6.74 13.89 8.55
CA ARG A 256 6.58 12.79 9.51
C ARG A 256 5.09 12.41 9.61
N CYS A 257 4.75 11.19 9.24
CA CYS A 257 3.38 10.70 9.25
C CYS A 257 3.05 10.02 10.60
N ARG A 258 1.83 10.23 11.10
CA ARG A 258 1.31 9.58 12.31
C ARG A 258 0.35 8.45 11.93
N ASN A 259 0.44 7.32 12.62
CA ASN A 259 -0.47 6.19 12.46
C ASN A 259 -1.52 6.11 13.58
N THR A 260 -1.80 7.23 14.23
CA THR A 260 -2.63 7.29 15.45
C THR A 260 -4.02 6.68 15.25
N ARG A 261 -4.68 6.93 14.10
CA ARG A 261 -6.00 6.35 13.80
C ARG A 261 -5.92 4.83 13.65
N ALA A 262 -4.92 4.32 12.93
CA ALA A 262 -4.73 2.87 12.77
C ALA A 262 -4.45 2.20 14.12
N ARG A 263 -3.63 2.85 14.97
CA ARG A 263 -3.34 2.37 16.34
C ARG A 263 -4.58 2.35 17.21
N ALA A 264 -5.47 3.32 17.09
CA ALA A 264 -6.74 3.39 17.85
C ALA A 264 -7.69 2.22 17.52
N LEU A 265 -7.59 1.63 16.32
CA LEU A 265 -8.32 0.39 15.97
C LEU A 265 -7.72 -0.88 16.58
N GLY A 266 -6.61 -0.78 17.29
CA GLY A 266 -5.87 -1.93 17.83
C GLY A 266 -4.84 -2.52 16.86
N TRP A 267 -4.65 -1.93 15.66
CA TRP A 267 -3.55 -2.34 14.79
C TRP A 267 -2.20 -1.94 15.39
N VAL A 268 -1.27 -2.89 15.42
CA VAL A 268 0.10 -2.70 15.91
C VAL A 268 1.07 -3.21 14.85
N PRO A 269 1.99 -2.37 14.33
CA PRO A 269 2.98 -2.85 13.39
C PRO A 269 3.92 -3.85 14.07
N LYS A 270 4.13 -5.00 13.45
CA LYS A 270 5.12 -5.98 13.87
C LYS A 270 6.54 -5.44 13.75
N TYR A 271 6.76 -4.61 12.74
CA TYR A 271 8.01 -3.94 12.46
C TYR A 271 7.86 -2.44 12.71
N ALA A 272 7.94 -2.06 13.99
CA ALA A 272 7.71 -0.69 14.45
C ALA A 272 8.73 0.32 13.89
N SER A 273 9.87 -0.14 13.37
CA SER A 273 10.88 0.70 12.73
C SER A 273 11.64 -0.07 11.64
N TYR A 274 12.38 0.67 10.80
CA TYR A 274 13.28 0.06 9.83
C TYR A 274 14.32 -0.85 10.48
N ARG A 275 14.73 -0.55 11.72
CA ARG A 275 15.69 -1.38 12.48
C ARG A 275 15.12 -2.77 12.75
N ASN A 276 13.84 -2.84 13.11
CA ASN A 276 13.14 -4.12 13.28
C ASN A 276 12.95 -4.84 11.94
N GLY A 277 12.51 -4.10 10.92
CA GLY A 277 12.22 -4.67 9.60
C GLY A 277 13.46 -5.21 8.88
N TYR A 278 14.61 -4.56 9.06
CA TYR A 278 15.88 -4.97 8.46
C TYR A 278 16.79 -5.78 9.42
N ALA A 279 16.31 -6.15 10.61
CA ALA A 279 17.13 -6.82 11.64
C ALA A 279 17.83 -8.09 11.14
N GLY A 280 17.23 -8.82 10.19
CA GLY A 280 17.78 -10.04 9.60
C GLY A 280 18.90 -9.83 8.57
N ILE A 281 19.21 -8.59 8.19
CA ILE A 281 20.30 -8.30 7.26
C ILE A 281 21.62 -8.57 7.96
N ARG A 282 22.40 -9.49 7.38
CA ARG A 282 23.78 -9.77 7.81
C ARG A 282 24.77 -9.16 6.83
N PRO A 283 25.97 -8.75 7.30
CA PRO A 283 27.06 -8.39 6.41
C PRO A 283 27.25 -9.53 5.41
N GLY A 284 27.26 -9.21 4.12
CA GLY A 284 27.65 -10.17 3.12
C GLY A 284 29.06 -10.66 3.44
N LYS A 285 29.29 -11.97 3.43
CA LYS A 285 30.66 -12.47 3.33
C LYS A 285 31.15 -11.97 1.97
N GLY A 286 32.08 -11.00 2.01
CA GLY A 286 32.81 -10.51 0.85
C GLY A 286 33.51 -11.63 0.09
#